data_59e8360386b95c4302a6cd6dad315383
#
_entry.id   59e8360386b95c4302a6cd6dad315383
#
_cell.length_a   1.000
_cell.length_b   1.000
_cell.length_c   1.000
_cell.angle_alpha   90.00
_cell.angle_beta   90.00
_cell.angle_gamma   90.00
#
_symmetry.space_group_name_H-M   'P 1'
#
loop_
_entity.id
_entity.type
_entity.pdbx_description
1 polymer ?
#
loop_
_entity_poly.entity_id
_entity_poly.type
_entity_poly.pdbx_seq_one_letter_code
_entity_poly.pdbx_strand_id
1 'polypeptide(L)'
;CALPICRLWHATVAQAQAYAAGAAAQRGWTGNDWDCLVKLWTRESSWLWYAENASSGAYGIPQSLPADKMAAFGANYRDDAAVQIDWGLWYIAQAYGSPSKAWQHSEQVGWY
;
A
#
# COMPACT_ATOMS: atom_id res chain seq x y z
N CYS A 1 -11.86 1.50 20.87
CA CYS A 1 -10.92 2.46 20.34
C CYS A 1 -11.51 3.86 20.37
N ALA A 2 -10.75 4.82 20.83
CA ALA A 2 -11.26 6.18 20.97
C ALA A 2 -11.28 6.88 19.61
N LEU A 3 -12.37 7.60 19.33
CA LEU A 3 -12.46 8.45 18.17
C LEU A 3 -11.64 9.71 18.41
N PRO A 4 -11.04 10.27 17.38
CA PRO A 4 -10.92 9.84 15.98
C PRO A 4 -9.67 9.02 15.71
N ILE A 5 -8.85 8.75 16.72
CA ILE A 5 -7.51 8.19 16.55
C ILE A 5 -7.51 6.69 16.27
N CYS A 6 -8.64 6.04 16.45
CA CYS A 6 -8.74 4.61 16.25
C CYS A 6 -9.81 4.28 15.21
N ARG A 7 -9.66 4.88 14.06
CA ARG A 7 -10.60 4.75 12.98
C ARG A 7 -10.30 3.50 12.17
N LEU A 8 -11.35 2.75 11.83
CA LEU A 8 -11.24 1.63 10.90
C LEU A 8 -11.79 2.10 9.56
N TRP A 9 -11.01 1.97 8.52
CA TRP A 9 -11.41 2.44 7.20
C TRP A 9 -11.33 1.32 6.18
N HIS A 10 -12.47 0.71 5.92
CA HIS A 10 -12.63 -0.30 4.87
C HIS A 10 -12.92 0.40 3.54
N ALA A 11 -11.89 1.02 2.98
CA ALA A 11 -12.03 1.81 1.77
C ALA A 11 -12.40 0.94 0.57
N THR A 12 -13.24 1.49 -0.31
CA THR A 12 -13.42 0.91 -1.64
C THR A 12 -12.14 1.10 -2.45
N VAL A 13 -12.01 0.38 -3.58
CA VAL A 13 -10.85 0.57 -4.48
C VAL A 13 -10.73 2.03 -4.89
N ALA A 14 -11.83 2.67 -5.29
CA ALA A 14 -11.81 4.08 -5.70
C ALA A 14 -11.38 5.01 -4.56
N GLN A 15 -11.86 4.76 -3.35
CA GLN A 15 -11.48 5.55 -2.17
C GLN A 15 -10.01 5.36 -1.83
N ALA A 16 -9.52 4.12 -1.88
CA ALA A 16 -8.13 3.83 -1.60
C ALA A 16 -7.21 4.50 -2.61
N GLN A 17 -7.54 4.45 -3.89
CA GLN A 17 -6.76 5.09 -4.93
C GLN A 17 -6.76 6.61 -4.79
N ALA A 18 -7.90 7.23 -4.44
CA ALA A 18 -7.97 8.67 -4.22
C ALA A 18 -7.08 9.10 -3.06
N TYR A 19 -7.13 8.36 -1.96
CA TYR A 19 -6.27 8.63 -0.80
C TYR A 19 -4.80 8.51 -1.18
N ALA A 20 -4.45 7.41 -1.85
CA ALA A 20 -3.07 7.15 -2.24
C ALA A 20 -2.55 8.18 -3.25
N ALA A 21 -3.39 8.65 -4.16
CA ALA A 21 -2.99 9.68 -5.13
C ALA A 21 -2.56 10.96 -4.42
N GLY A 22 -3.32 11.40 -3.42
CA GLY A 22 -2.98 12.57 -2.63
C GLY A 22 -1.69 12.39 -1.84
N ALA A 23 -1.53 11.25 -1.19
CA ALA A 23 -0.34 10.96 -0.40
C ALA A 23 0.90 10.80 -1.29
N ALA A 24 0.75 10.16 -2.44
CA ALA A 24 1.85 10.00 -3.41
C ALA A 24 2.27 11.37 -3.97
N ALA A 25 1.31 12.24 -4.25
CA ALA A 25 1.61 13.58 -4.75
C ALA A 25 2.46 14.38 -3.78
N GLN A 26 2.25 14.20 -2.47
CA GLN A 26 3.07 14.85 -1.45
C GLN A 26 4.53 14.42 -1.50
N ARG A 27 4.80 13.24 -2.05
CA ARG A 27 6.16 12.73 -2.26
C ARG A 27 6.70 13.09 -3.64
N GLY A 28 5.92 13.79 -4.46
CA GLY A 28 6.30 14.10 -5.83
C GLY A 28 6.03 12.97 -6.81
N TRP A 29 5.28 11.95 -6.40
CA TRP A 29 4.99 10.78 -7.23
C TRP A 29 3.69 10.96 -7.99
N THR A 30 3.79 11.68 -9.09
CA THR A 30 2.68 11.94 -10.01
C THR A 30 3.05 11.42 -11.39
N GLY A 31 2.12 11.51 -12.35
CA GLY A 31 2.38 11.07 -13.71
C GLY A 31 2.77 9.60 -13.77
N ASN A 32 3.94 9.31 -14.33
CA ASN A 32 4.40 7.93 -14.50
C ASN A 32 4.56 7.18 -13.18
N ASP A 33 5.03 7.86 -12.14
CA ASP A 33 5.16 7.20 -10.82
C ASP A 33 3.80 6.80 -10.27
N TRP A 34 2.79 7.65 -10.43
CA TRP A 34 1.44 7.29 -10.03
C TRP A 34 0.91 6.11 -10.83
N ASP A 35 1.09 6.14 -12.15
CA ASP A 35 0.65 5.03 -13.01
C ASP A 35 1.31 3.72 -12.60
N CYS A 36 2.59 3.75 -12.28
CA CYS A 36 3.31 2.57 -11.82
C CYS A 36 2.81 2.07 -10.47
N LEU A 37 2.47 2.97 -9.56
CA LEU A 37 1.89 2.59 -8.27
C LEU A 37 0.54 1.89 -8.45
N VAL A 38 -0.30 2.41 -9.32
CA VAL A 38 -1.59 1.78 -9.63
C VAL A 38 -1.38 0.36 -10.16
N LYS A 39 -0.46 0.19 -11.09
CA LYS A 39 -0.14 -1.13 -11.66
C LYS A 39 0.41 -2.08 -10.60
N LEU A 40 1.33 -1.59 -9.78
CA LEU A 40 1.98 -2.40 -8.76
C LEU A 40 0.97 -2.95 -7.76
N TRP A 41 0.15 -2.09 -7.19
CA TRP A 41 -0.79 -2.51 -6.16
C TRP A 41 -2.02 -3.22 -6.75
N THR A 42 -2.34 -2.99 -8.01
CA THR A 42 -3.32 -3.84 -8.71
C THR A 42 -2.82 -5.26 -8.80
N ARG A 43 -1.55 -5.44 -9.15
CA ARG A 43 -0.92 -6.76 -9.22
C ARG A 43 -0.85 -7.43 -7.85
N GLU A 44 -0.52 -6.66 -6.79
CA GLU A 44 -0.35 -7.21 -5.45
C GLU A 44 -1.66 -7.63 -4.80
N SER A 45 -2.67 -6.76 -4.86
CA SER A 45 -3.88 -6.96 -4.05
C SER A 45 -5.17 -6.55 -4.75
N SER A 46 -5.09 -6.05 -5.97
CA SER A 46 -6.20 -5.36 -6.65
C SER A 46 -6.75 -4.22 -5.80
N TRP A 47 -5.89 -3.59 -5.01
CA TRP A 47 -6.23 -2.47 -4.13
C TRP A 47 -7.23 -2.84 -3.03
N LEU A 48 -7.34 -4.13 -2.68
CA LEU A 48 -8.26 -4.61 -1.66
C LEU A 48 -7.58 -4.62 -0.29
N TRP A 49 -8.12 -3.86 0.65
CA TRP A 49 -7.55 -3.74 1.98
C TRP A 49 -7.49 -5.08 2.73
N TYR A 50 -8.35 -6.02 2.38
CA TYR A 50 -8.44 -7.33 3.04
C TYR A 50 -7.73 -8.44 2.29
N ALA A 51 -7.02 -8.13 1.20
CA ALA A 51 -6.32 -9.15 0.44
C ALA A 51 -5.24 -9.83 1.28
N GLU A 52 -5.25 -11.14 1.32
CA GLU A 52 -4.26 -11.90 2.06
C GLU A 52 -3.80 -13.10 1.23
N ASN A 53 -2.48 -13.28 1.12
CA ASN A 53 -1.92 -14.43 0.45
C ASN A 53 -1.95 -15.63 1.40
N ALA A 54 -2.69 -16.68 1.03
CA ALA A 54 -2.90 -17.83 1.90
C ALA A 54 -1.62 -18.58 2.23
N SER A 55 -0.62 -18.56 1.34
CA SER A 55 0.62 -19.30 1.55
C SER A 55 1.67 -18.49 2.29
N SER A 56 1.80 -17.19 2.03
CA SER A 56 2.85 -16.37 2.65
C SER A 56 2.37 -15.55 3.83
N GLY A 57 1.07 -15.20 3.86
CA GLY A 57 0.53 -14.30 4.86
C GLY A 57 0.68 -12.83 4.51
N ALA A 58 1.21 -12.50 3.32
CA ALA A 58 1.26 -11.12 2.86
C ALA A 58 -0.13 -10.51 2.90
N TYR A 59 -0.25 -9.26 3.39
CA TYR A 59 -1.56 -8.70 3.72
C TYR A 59 -1.72 -7.27 3.25
N GLY A 60 -2.97 -6.95 2.87
CA GLY A 60 -3.43 -5.60 2.60
C GLY A 60 -3.06 -5.09 1.23
N ILE A 61 -3.35 -3.82 1.00
CA ILE A 61 -3.14 -3.18 -0.30
C ILE A 61 -1.69 -3.33 -0.79
N PRO A 62 -0.66 -3.07 0.05
CA PRO A 62 0.73 -3.21 -0.39
C PRO A 62 1.28 -4.63 -0.27
N GLN A 63 0.52 -5.56 0.27
CA GLN A 63 0.97 -6.93 0.54
C GLN A 63 2.23 -6.98 1.41
N SER A 64 2.12 -6.39 2.59
CA SER A 64 3.20 -6.41 3.58
C SER A 64 3.52 -7.84 4.03
N LEU A 65 4.80 -8.17 4.09
CA LEU A 65 5.27 -9.48 4.52
C LEU A 65 6.46 -9.34 5.47
N PRO A 66 6.34 -9.71 6.72
CA PRO A 66 5.10 -10.10 7.39
C PRO A 66 4.13 -8.93 7.53
N ALA A 67 2.86 -9.26 7.67
CA ALA A 67 1.80 -8.25 7.73
C ALA A 67 2.02 -7.24 8.87
N ASP A 68 2.53 -7.69 10.00
CA ASP A 68 2.69 -6.84 11.19
C ASP A 68 3.77 -5.76 11.07
N LYS A 69 4.53 -5.73 9.97
CA LYS A 69 5.38 -4.57 9.68
C LYS A 69 4.57 -3.28 9.62
N MET A 70 3.32 -3.36 9.19
CA MET A 70 2.44 -2.20 9.10
C MET A 70 2.02 -1.65 10.47
N ALA A 71 2.21 -2.44 11.54
CA ALA A 71 1.85 -2.00 12.89
C ALA A 71 2.63 -0.75 13.34
N ALA A 72 3.79 -0.51 12.75
CA ALA A 72 4.57 0.71 13.04
C ALA A 72 3.80 1.98 12.64
N PHE A 73 2.87 1.88 11.71
CA PHE A 73 2.06 3.01 11.24
C PHE A 73 0.67 3.05 11.88
N GLY A 74 0.28 1.98 12.55
CA GLY A 74 -1.00 1.92 13.25
C GLY A 74 -1.33 0.48 13.64
N ALA A 75 -1.74 0.28 14.90
CA ALA A 75 -2.06 -1.07 15.41
C ALA A 75 -3.27 -1.67 14.69
N ASN A 76 -4.11 -0.83 14.11
CA ASN A 76 -5.33 -1.24 13.40
C ASN A 76 -5.10 -1.51 11.90
N TYR A 77 -3.87 -1.76 11.50
CA TYR A 77 -3.49 -1.87 10.09
C TYR A 77 -4.31 -2.89 9.29
N ARG A 78 -4.78 -3.96 9.92
CA ARG A 78 -5.57 -4.98 9.21
C ARG A 78 -6.93 -4.45 8.75
N ASP A 79 -7.43 -3.40 9.37
CA ASP A 79 -8.76 -2.87 9.13
C ASP A 79 -8.76 -1.41 8.65
N ASP A 80 -7.59 -0.88 8.32
CA ASP A 80 -7.49 0.54 7.94
C ASP A 80 -6.64 0.72 6.69
N ALA A 81 -7.32 1.03 5.59
CA ALA A 81 -6.66 1.23 4.30
C ALA A 81 -5.65 2.37 4.33
N ALA A 82 -5.91 3.43 5.11
CA ALA A 82 -4.98 4.55 5.19
C ALA A 82 -3.64 4.15 5.80
N VAL A 83 -3.68 3.37 6.88
CA VAL A 83 -2.46 2.84 7.51
C VAL A 83 -1.67 1.99 6.52
N GLN A 84 -2.37 1.12 5.79
CA GLN A 84 -1.73 0.25 4.79
C GLN A 84 -1.06 1.06 3.69
N ILE A 85 -1.77 2.05 3.16
CA ILE A 85 -1.26 2.91 2.09
C ILE A 85 -0.05 3.72 2.57
N ASP A 86 -0.15 4.33 3.75
CA ASP A 86 0.95 5.12 4.30
C ASP A 86 2.21 4.27 4.48
N TRP A 87 2.06 3.06 5.04
CA TRP A 87 3.18 2.15 5.18
C TRP A 87 3.74 1.74 3.81
N GLY A 88 2.86 1.43 2.87
CA GLY A 88 3.28 0.98 1.55
C GLY A 88 4.09 2.04 0.79
N LEU A 89 3.66 3.30 0.87
CA LEU A 89 4.41 4.39 0.26
C LEU A 89 5.77 4.58 0.92
N TRP A 90 5.82 4.51 2.24
CA TRP A 90 7.08 4.56 2.98
C TRP A 90 8.00 3.41 2.57
N TYR A 91 7.45 2.20 2.48
CA TYR A 91 8.23 1.02 2.09
C TYR A 91 8.84 1.20 0.69
N ILE A 92 8.04 1.65 -0.27
CA ILE A 92 8.53 1.90 -1.64
C ILE A 92 9.67 2.92 -1.63
N ALA A 93 9.52 4.00 -0.84
CA ALA A 93 10.57 5.02 -0.74
C ALA A 93 11.87 4.44 -0.19
N GLN A 94 11.78 3.61 0.86
CA GLN A 94 12.96 3.02 1.50
C GLN A 94 13.62 1.94 0.64
N ALA A 95 12.82 1.06 0.04
CA ALA A 95 13.34 -0.13 -0.65
C ALA A 95 13.74 0.16 -2.10
N TYR A 96 13.01 1.05 -2.78
CA TYR A 96 13.19 1.27 -4.22
C TYR A 96 13.42 2.72 -4.60
N GLY A 97 13.01 3.66 -3.78
CA GLY A 97 13.13 5.08 -4.04
C GLY A 97 11.93 5.69 -4.75
N SER A 98 11.23 4.92 -5.59
CA SER A 98 10.05 5.42 -6.33
C SER A 98 9.17 4.27 -6.79
N PRO A 99 7.89 4.56 -7.08
CA PRO A 99 6.99 3.54 -7.64
C PRO A 99 7.44 2.98 -8.98
N SER A 100 8.04 3.80 -9.84
CA SER A 100 8.52 3.31 -11.14
C SER A 100 9.62 2.27 -10.95
N LYS A 101 10.52 2.49 -10.01
CA LYS A 101 11.59 1.51 -9.71
C LYS A 101 11.03 0.25 -9.06
N ALA A 102 10.06 0.39 -8.16
CA ALA A 102 9.40 -0.76 -7.55
C ALA A 102 8.68 -1.59 -8.62
N TRP A 103 7.99 -0.94 -9.55
CA TRP A 103 7.30 -1.62 -10.63
C TRP A 103 8.28 -2.36 -11.55
N GLN A 104 9.39 -1.72 -11.91
CA GLN A 104 10.43 -2.38 -12.70
C GLN A 104 10.95 -3.64 -12.02
N HIS A 105 11.20 -3.56 -10.71
CA HIS A 105 11.66 -4.71 -9.94
C HIS A 105 10.61 -5.83 -9.96
N SER A 106 9.34 -5.48 -9.75
CA SER A 106 8.24 -6.44 -9.79
C SER A 106 8.13 -7.13 -11.15
N GLU A 107 8.30 -6.38 -12.24
CA GLU A 107 8.26 -6.95 -13.59
C GLU A 107 9.42 -7.91 -13.85
N GLN A 108 10.61 -7.61 -13.31
CA GLN A 108 11.80 -8.43 -13.54
C GLN A 108 11.80 -9.72 -12.73
N VAL A 109 11.35 -9.67 -11.49
CA VAL A 109 11.48 -10.79 -10.56
C VAL A 109 10.16 -11.34 -10.03
N GLY A 110 9.03 -10.67 -10.31
CA GLY A 110 7.71 -11.15 -9.92
C GLY A 110 7.28 -10.79 -8.50
N TRP A 111 8.07 -9.98 -7.77
CA TRP A 111 7.74 -9.53 -6.42
C TRP A 111 8.36 -8.16 -6.15
N TYR A 112 7.94 -7.55 -5.04
CA TYR A 112 8.58 -6.32 -4.61
C TYR A 112 8.64 -6.22 -3.10
#